data_2aaa030cdd505706bf7ec5b79e0edcdb
#
_entry.id   2aaa030cdd505706bf7ec5b79e0edcdb
#
_cell.length_a   1.000
_cell.length_b   1.000
_cell.length_c   1.000
_cell.angle_alpha   90.00
_cell.angle_beta   90.00
_cell.angle_gamma   90.00
#
_symmetry.space_group_name_H-M   'P 1'
#
loop_
_entity.id
_entity.type
_entity.pdbx_description
1 polymer ?
#
loop_
_entity_poly.entity_id
_entity_poly.type
_entity_poly.pdbx_seq_one_letter_code
_entity_poly.pdbx_strand_id
1 'polypeptide(L)'
;MLGSGNYTYTPVEDWGNFPDEVILGDVAGIAIDANDQVYLFNRGHHPIIVLCQNGEVLRTWGHGIFTNPHGASIGPDQCIYLTDNFDHTVRKFSLTGELLMELGTPGISSGFMSGKPFCKCTHSTISPSGDIFVSDGYNNACIHHYNPKGKHIKSWGQAGAGPGQFNLPHNICCDTDGWIYVADRENSRIQIFDTLGNFETQINNMHRPSGLAITAGSSPDFIVGELASYLEVNKDFPNLGPFVSFFDRQGSMLSRLDKGVGPGVYPGQFISPHSIALDSLGDLYIGDVAETDWKAVMGKELMPDNLRRFQKLRRSQT
;
A
#
# COMPACT_ATOMS: atom_id res chain seq x y z
N MET A 1 -11.19 16.02 -13.96
CA MET A 1 -11.73 15.76 -12.62
C MET A 1 -12.11 14.29 -12.57
N LEU A 2 -11.80 13.61 -11.49
CA LEU A 2 -12.07 12.20 -11.24
C LEU A 2 -12.92 12.06 -9.98
N GLY A 3 -13.73 11.00 -9.90
CA GLY A 3 -14.54 10.71 -8.74
C GLY A 3 -15.86 11.48 -8.67
N SER A 4 -16.52 11.44 -7.51
CA SER A 4 -17.84 12.01 -7.25
C SER A 4 -18.02 12.39 -5.77
N GLY A 5 -19.07 13.20 -5.49
CA GLY A 5 -19.40 13.61 -4.12
C GLY A 5 -18.23 14.29 -3.40
N ASN A 6 -17.98 13.89 -2.16
CA ASN A 6 -16.91 14.44 -1.31
C ASN A 6 -15.50 14.00 -1.74
N TYR A 7 -15.40 13.06 -2.67
CA TYR A 7 -14.13 12.46 -3.12
C TYR A 7 -13.91 12.72 -4.60
N THR A 8 -13.71 14.00 -4.94
CA THR A 8 -13.36 14.45 -6.28
C THR A 8 -11.93 14.96 -6.32
N TYR A 9 -11.20 14.57 -7.37
CA TYR A 9 -9.77 14.82 -7.49
C TYR A 9 -9.38 15.26 -8.89
N THR A 10 -8.29 16.01 -8.96
CA THR A 10 -7.66 16.40 -10.23
C THR A 10 -6.20 15.95 -10.20
N PRO A 11 -5.73 15.18 -11.20
CA PRO A 11 -4.32 14.84 -11.31
C PRO A 11 -3.47 16.11 -11.38
N VAL A 12 -2.37 16.14 -10.62
CA VAL A 12 -1.36 17.20 -10.70
C VAL A 12 -0.30 16.72 -11.67
N GLU A 13 -0.31 17.28 -12.87
CA GLU A 13 0.70 16.99 -13.88
C GLU A 13 2.05 17.50 -13.38
N ASP A 14 3.12 16.75 -13.69
CA ASP A 14 4.49 17.11 -13.36
C ASP A 14 4.81 17.36 -11.88
N TRP A 15 3.97 16.81 -10.94
CA TRP A 15 4.33 16.82 -9.54
C TRP A 15 5.37 15.73 -9.26
N GLY A 16 6.44 16.10 -8.56
CA GLY A 16 7.60 15.26 -8.33
C GLY A 16 8.74 15.65 -9.28
N ASN A 17 9.47 16.73 -8.92
CA ASN A 17 10.63 17.21 -9.65
C ASN A 17 11.83 16.32 -9.35
N PHE A 18 11.92 15.19 -10.08
CA PHE A 18 13.03 14.26 -9.94
C PHE A 18 14.24 14.76 -10.75
N PRO A 19 15.42 14.96 -10.12
CA PRO A 19 16.66 15.18 -10.85
C PRO A 19 16.96 14.02 -11.80
N ASP A 20 17.69 14.27 -12.90
CA ASP A 20 17.99 13.26 -13.94
C ASP A 20 18.64 11.98 -13.40
N GLU A 21 19.40 12.09 -12.30
CA GLU A 21 20.04 10.97 -11.63
C GLU A 21 19.07 10.14 -10.75
N VAL A 22 17.88 10.65 -10.46
CA VAL A 22 16.86 9.98 -9.63
C VAL A 22 15.81 9.32 -10.52
N ILE A 23 16.10 8.11 -10.96
CA ILE A 23 15.19 7.33 -11.79
C ILE A 23 14.26 6.49 -10.90
N LEU A 24 12.94 6.69 -11.05
CA LEU A 24 11.93 5.89 -10.37
C LEU A 24 11.87 4.48 -10.96
N GLY A 25 11.95 3.48 -10.09
CA GLY A 25 11.38 2.17 -10.33
C GLY A 25 9.90 2.12 -9.93
N ASP A 26 9.30 0.93 -9.93
CA ASP A 26 7.94 0.74 -9.40
C ASP A 26 7.84 1.29 -7.97
N VAL A 27 6.84 2.15 -7.72
CA VAL A 27 6.60 2.72 -6.39
C VAL A 27 5.66 1.79 -5.64
N ALA A 28 6.25 0.91 -4.83
CA ALA A 28 5.51 -0.13 -4.11
C ALA A 28 4.97 0.33 -2.74
N GLY A 29 5.60 1.32 -2.12
CA GLY A 29 5.20 1.87 -0.83
C GLY A 29 5.22 3.40 -0.83
N ILE A 30 4.25 4.03 -0.15
CA ILE A 30 4.24 5.46 0.10
C ILE A 30 3.86 5.69 1.56
N ALA A 31 4.59 6.59 2.22
CA ALA A 31 4.24 7.09 3.54
C ALA A 31 4.39 8.62 3.57
N ILE A 32 3.62 9.28 4.42
CA ILE A 32 3.65 10.74 4.58
C ILE A 32 3.84 11.06 6.06
N ASP A 33 4.79 11.95 6.36
CA ASP A 33 5.06 12.34 7.73
C ASP A 33 4.18 13.53 8.20
N ALA A 34 4.30 13.90 9.47
CA ALA A 34 3.52 15.00 10.06
C ALA A 34 3.82 16.38 9.46
N ASN A 35 4.85 16.51 8.62
CA ASN A 35 5.22 17.74 7.89
C ASN A 35 4.81 17.65 6.41
N ASP A 36 3.98 16.67 6.03
CA ASP A 36 3.59 16.37 4.65
C ASP A 36 4.78 16.07 3.72
N GLN A 37 5.91 15.59 4.26
CA GLN A 37 6.97 15.03 3.43
C GLN A 37 6.54 13.64 2.94
N VAL A 38 6.71 13.41 1.64
CA VAL A 38 6.30 12.18 0.97
C VAL A 38 7.50 11.26 0.80
N TYR A 39 7.40 10.07 1.36
CA TYR A 39 8.42 9.02 1.27
C TYR A 39 7.98 7.98 0.25
N LEU A 40 8.67 7.91 -0.88
CA LEU A 40 8.46 6.89 -1.89
C LEU A 40 9.39 5.72 -1.62
N PHE A 41 8.85 4.54 -1.44
CA PHE A 41 9.60 3.28 -1.36
C PHE A 41 9.46 2.56 -2.69
N ASN A 42 10.52 2.63 -3.49
CA ASN A 42 10.48 2.19 -4.88
C ASN A 42 11.58 1.18 -5.20
N ARG A 43 11.39 0.46 -6.30
CA ARG A 43 12.29 -0.61 -6.79
C ARG A 43 13.42 -0.10 -7.67
N GLY A 44 13.69 1.21 -7.65
CA GLY A 44 14.80 1.84 -8.39
C GLY A 44 16.10 1.85 -7.60
N HIS A 45 17.11 2.48 -8.19
CA HIS A 45 18.45 2.60 -7.60
C HIS A 45 18.49 3.38 -6.28
N HIS A 46 17.52 4.30 -6.10
CA HIS A 46 17.30 5.06 -4.86
C HIS A 46 16.04 4.54 -4.17
N PRO A 47 16.12 3.49 -3.33
CA PRO A 47 14.94 2.84 -2.77
C PRO A 47 14.02 3.78 -2.00
N ILE A 48 14.58 4.72 -1.25
CA ILE A 48 13.81 5.78 -0.60
C ILE A 48 14.11 7.12 -1.24
N ILE A 49 13.05 7.77 -1.69
CA ILE A 49 13.07 9.15 -2.19
C ILE A 49 12.12 9.96 -1.32
N VAL A 50 12.62 11.06 -0.76
CA VAL A 50 11.82 11.94 0.11
C VAL A 50 11.58 13.26 -0.62
N LEU A 51 10.30 13.60 -0.77
CA LEU A 51 9.88 14.85 -1.43
C LEU A 51 9.22 15.79 -0.40
N CYS A 52 9.39 17.08 -0.61
CA CYS A 52 8.61 18.08 0.13
C CYS A 52 7.22 18.28 -0.51
N GLN A 53 6.39 19.08 0.15
CA GLN A 53 5.00 19.36 -0.24
C GLN A 53 4.84 19.90 -1.69
N ASN A 54 5.84 20.62 -2.20
CA ASN A 54 5.84 21.14 -3.57
C ASN A 54 6.42 20.15 -4.62
N GLY A 55 6.86 18.96 -4.18
CA GLY A 55 7.34 17.90 -5.08
C GLY A 55 8.84 17.92 -5.36
N GLU A 56 9.63 18.76 -4.68
CA GLU A 56 11.09 18.74 -4.81
C GLU A 56 11.70 17.58 -4.02
N VAL A 57 12.69 16.90 -4.58
CA VAL A 57 13.44 15.85 -3.89
C VAL A 57 14.34 16.48 -2.82
N LEU A 58 14.07 16.15 -1.58
CA LEU A 58 14.87 16.62 -0.43
C LEU A 58 16.11 15.77 -0.20
N ARG A 59 15.97 14.46 -0.36
CA ARG A 59 17.04 13.47 -0.14
C ARG A 59 16.65 12.11 -0.68
N THR A 60 17.65 11.27 -0.90
CA THR A 60 17.49 9.85 -1.19
C THR A 60 18.39 9.04 -0.25
N TRP A 61 17.98 7.80 0.04
CA TRP A 61 18.76 6.87 0.85
C TRP A 61 18.31 5.41 0.63
N GLY A 62 18.98 4.47 1.30
CA GLY A 62 18.62 3.06 1.29
C GLY A 62 19.31 2.22 0.20
N HIS A 63 20.25 2.79 -0.56
CA HIS A 63 20.99 2.04 -1.57
C HIS A 63 21.68 0.81 -0.98
N GLY A 64 21.47 -0.36 -1.59
CA GLY A 64 22.05 -1.62 -1.15
C GLY A 64 21.44 -2.24 0.12
N ILE A 65 20.40 -1.62 0.72
CA ILE A 65 19.74 -2.14 1.92
C ILE A 65 18.60 -3.10 1.58
N PHE A 66 17.89 -2.86 0.48
CA PHE A 66 16.66 -3.55 0.15
C PHE A 66 16.82 -4.46 -1.07
N THR A 67 16.13 -5.60 -1.02
CA THR A 67 16.08 -6.59 -2.10
C THR A 67 14.86 -6.36 -3.01
N ASN A 68 13.68 -6.16 -2.42
CA ASN A 68 12.45 -5.85 -3.15
C ASN A 68 11.51 -5.00 -2.30
N PRO A 69 11.60 -3.67 -2.40
CA PRO A 69 10.71 -2.73 -1.74
C PRO A 69 9.23 -3.09 -1.91
N HIS A 70 8.45 -3.06 -0.80
CA HIS A 70 7.03 -3.41 -0.86
C HIS A 70 6.14 -2.46 -0.06
N GLY A 71 6.08 -2.55 1.26
CA GLY A 71 5.22 -1.73 2.10
C GLY A 71 5.96 -0.61 2.83
N ALA A 72 5.33 0.55 2.98
CA ALA A 72 5.85 1.66 3.77
C ALA A 72 4.75 2.27 4.64
N SER A 73 5.06 2.52 5.91
CA SER A 73 4.16 3.20 6.85
C SER A 73 4.96 4.08 7.82
N ILE A 74 4.35 5.15 8.32
CA ILE A 74 4.91 5.96 9.40
C ILE A 74 4.06 5.73 10.65
N GLY A 75 4.73 5.43 11.76
CA GLY A 75 4.09 5.22 13.05
C GLY A 75 3.84 6.51 13.82
N PRO A 76 3.07 6.45 14.92
CA PRO A 76 2.85 7.59 15.81
C PRO A 76 4.15 8.10 16.45
N ASP A 77 5.19 7.30 16.47
CA ASP A 77 6.54 7.63 16.93
C ASP A 77 7.38 8.40 15.89
N GLN A 78 6.78 8.78 14.76
CA GLN A 78 7.44 9.47 13.64
C GLN A 78 8.67 8.72 13.13
N CYS A 79 8.58 7.40 13.08
CA CYS A 79 9.53 6.53 12.42
C CYS A 79 8.90 5.88 11.21
N ILE A 80 9.71 5.58 10.19
CA ILE A 80 9.24 4.89 9.00
C ILE A 80 9.52 3.39 9.11
N TYR A 81 8.52 2.58 8.79
CA TYR A 81 8.58 1.12 8.76
C TYR A 81 8.50 0.65 7.32
N LEU A 82 9.52 -0.06 6.88
CA LEU A 82 9.72 -0.49 5.49
C LEU A 82 9.72 -2.01 5.42
N THR A 83 8.79 -2.54 4.64
CA THR A 83 8.65 -3.99 4.43
C THR A 83 9.34 -4.40 3.15
N ASP A 84 10.29 -5.32 3.24
CA ASP A 84 10.96 -5.94 2.10
C ASP A 84 10.49 -7.39 1.97
N ASN A 85 9.77 -7.68 0.90
CA ASN A 85 9.12 -8.98 0.79
C ASN A 85 10.07 -10.12 0.35
N PHE A 86 11.16 -9.83 -0.39
CA PHE A 86 12.13 -10.85 -0.78
C PHE A 86 13.22 -11.05 0.26
N ASP A 87 13.47 -10.03 1.08
CA ASP A 87 14.38 -10.11 2.21
C ASP A 87 13.71 -10.63 3.49
N HIS A 88 12.39 -10.78 3.46
CA HIS A 88 11.58 -11.30 4.57
C HIS A 88 11.73 -10.46 5.85
N THR A 89 11.81 -9.14 5.72
CA THR A 89 12.05 -8.22 6.84
C THR A 89 11.06 -7.07 6.87
N VAL A 90 10.85 -6.54 8.08
CA VAL A 90 10.31 -5.20 8.32
C VAL A 90 11.34 -4.42 9.11
N ARG A 91 11.80 -3.29 8.55
CA ARG A 91 12.81 -2.45 9.18
C ARG A 91 12.22 -1.11 9.59
N LYS A 92 12.49 -0.71 10.81
CA LYS A 92 12.15 0.61 11.34
C LYS A 92 13.36 1.52 11.20
N PHE A 93 13.16 2.68 10.60
CA PHE A 93 14.18 3.72 10.46
C PHE A 93 13.67 5.04 11.07
N SER A 94 14.62 5.89 11.47
CA SER A 94 14.33 7.31 11.61
C SER A 94 13.93 7.91 10.26
N LEU A 95 13.27 9.06 10.24
CA LEU A 95 12.92 9.76 8.99
C LEU A 95 14.14 10.23 8.19
N THR A 96 15.34 10.15 8.79
CA THR A 96 16.62 10.47 8.13
C THR A 96 17.40 9.24 7.66
N GLY A 97 16.88 8.02 7.87
CA GLY A 97 17.44 6.77 7.37
C GLY A 97 18.36 6.02 8.33
N GLU A 98 18.36 6.33 9.65
CA GLU A 98 19.04 5.54 10.65
C GLU A 98 18.23 4.28 10.99
N LEU A 99 18.82 3.10 10.90
CA LEU A 99 18.18 1.83 11.27
C LEU A 99 18.01 1.74 12.79
N LEU A 100 16.79 1.62 13.26
CA LEU A 100 16.43 1.56 14.68
C LEU A 100 15.98 0.16 15.13
N MET A 101 15.39 -0.63 14.23
CA MET A 101 14.91 -1.98 14.53
C MET A 101 14.82 -2.80 13.23
N GLU A 102 15.06 -4.10 13.35
CA GLU A 102 14.84 -5.08 12.30
C GLU A 102 14.01 -6.24 12.83
N LEU A 103 12.91 -6.55 12.15
CA LEU A 103 12.07 -7.72 12.37
C LEU A 103 12.28 -8.69 11.22
N GLY A 104 12.40 -9.97 11.53
CA GLY A 104 12.82 -11.00 10.59
C GLY A 104 14.34 -11.17 10.57
N THR A 105 14.84 -11.95 9.63
CA THR A 105 16.28 -12.15 9.40
C THR A 105 16.56 -12.00 7.92
N PRO A 106 17.41 -11.07 7.50
CA PRO A 106 17.67 -10.80 6.09
C PRO A 106 17.97 -12.07 5.28
N GLY A 107 17.22 -12.27 4.19
CA GLY A 107 17.38 -13.41 3.29
C GLY A 107 16.92 -14.76 3.85
N ILE A 108 16.38 -14.82 5.08
CA ILE A 108 15.93 -16.06 5.71
C ILE A 108 14.40 -16.07 5.84
N SER A 109 13.77 -16.88 4.99
CA SER A 109 12.34 -17.13 5.00
C SER A 109 11.94 -18.15 6.07
N SER A 110 10.78 -17.95 6.70
CA SER A 110 10.08 -19.04 7.39
C SER A 110 9.57 -20.08 6.38
N GLY A 111 9.10 -21.22 6.85
CA GLY A 111 8.53 -22.24 5.95
C GLY A 111 7.27 -21.73 5.24
N PHE A 112 7.04 -22.18 3.99
CA PHE A 112 5.84 -21.89 3.21
C PHE A 112 4.57 -22.25 3.99
N MET A 113 3.63 -21.31 4.10
CA MET A 113 2.37 -21.44 4.85
C MET A 113 2.53 -21.93 6.30
N SER A 114 3.67 -21.61 6.94
CA SER A 114 3.99 -22.11 8.28
C SER A 114 3.27 -21.34 9.40
N GLY A 115 2.70 -20.18 9.12
CA GLY A 115 2.17 -19.26 10.12
C GLY A 115 3.24 -18.56 10.97
N LYS A 116 4.53 -18.78 10.69
CA LYS A 116 5.66 -18.13 11.38
C LYS A 116 6.16 -16.91 10.59
N PRO A 117 6.66 -15.86 11.25
CA PRO A 117 7.23 -14.69 10.58
C PRO A 117 8.62 -15.02 10.00
N PHE A 118 9.00 -14.54 8.81
CA PHE A 118 8.18 -14.04 7.71
C PHE A 118 8.39 -14.93 6.49
N CYS A 119 7.39 -15.02 5.61
CA CYS A 119 7.55 -15.68 4.32
C CYS A 119 6.98 -14.79 3.21
N LYS A 120 7.76 -13.80 2.77
CA LYS A 120 7.39 -12.71 1.85
C LYS A 120 6.26 -11.81 2.40
N CYS A 121 6.54 -11.20 3.56
CA CYS A 121 5.67 -10.20 4.17
C CYS A 121 5.37 -9.04 3.20
N THR A 122 4.18 -8.44 3.34
CA THR A 122 3.65 -7.49 2.34
C THR A 122 3.60 -6.05 2.85
N HIS A 123 3.15 -5.82 4.08
CA HIS A 123 3.00 -4.47 4.62
C HIS A 123 3.07 -4.48 6.15
N SER A 124 3.19 -3.31 6.77
CA SER A 124 3.09 -3.15 8.21
C SER A 124 2.29 -1.92 8.58
N THR A 125 1.67 -1.93 9.76
CA THR A 125 1.02 -0.78 10.37
C THR A 125 1.33 -0.72 11.85
N ILE A 126 1.26 0.48 12.42
CA ILE A 126 1.58 0.73 13.82
C ILE A 126 0.33 1.27 14.53
N SER A 127 -0.09 0.60 15.59
CA SER A 127 -1.23 1.04 16.39
C SER A 127 -0.91 2.30 17.21
N PRO A 128 -1.91 2.98 17.76
CA PRO A 128 -1.69 4.11 18.67
C PRO A 128 -0.88 3.75 19.93
N SER A 129 -0.87 2.48 20.36
CA SER A 129 -0.04 1.99 21.47
C SER A 129 1.42 1.72 21.06
N GLY A 130 1.72 1.80 19.76
CA GLY A 130 3.04 1.49 19.20
C GLY A 130 3.24 0.02 18.84
N ASP A 131 2.23 -0.84 19.00
CA ASP A 131 2.30 -2.23 18.55
C ASP A 131 2.37 -2.30 17.03
N ILE A 132 3.16 -3.25 16.53
CA ILE A 132 3.43 -3.40 15.10
C ILE A 132 2.66 -4.62 14.60
N PHE A 133 1.88 -4.42 13.54
CA PHE A 133 1.15 -5.49 12.86
C PHE A 133 1.68 -5.62 11.43
N VAL A 134 2.01 -6.86 11.05
CA VAL A 134 2.61 -7.16 9.74
C VAL A 134 1.75 -8.17 8.99
N SER A 135 1.32 -7.82 7.80
CA SER A 135 0.70 -8.77 6.86
C SER A 135 1.79 -9.60 6.16
N ASP A 136 1.59 -10.90 6.12
CA ASP A 136 2.52 -11.86 5.52
C ASP A 136 1.75 -12.74 4.53
N GLY A 137 1.66 -12.26 3.28
CA GLY A 137 0.64 -12.75 2.34
C GLY A 137 1.14 -13.51 1.13
N TYR A 138 2.37 -13.29 0.61
CA TYR A 138 2.76 -13.92 -0.65
C TYR A 138 3.08 -15.43 -0.52
N ASN A 139 3.67 -15.84 0.58
CA ASN A 139 3.98 -17.25 0.84
C ASN A 139 3.50 -17.70 2.23
N ASN A 140 2.65 -16.89 2.84
CA ASN A 140 1.97 -17.14 4.11
C ASN A 140 0.53 -16.60 4.01
N ALA A 141 -0.29 -16.77 5.06
CA ALA A 141 -1.67 -16.30 5.08
C ALA A 141 -2.03 -15.82 6.49
N CYS A 142 -1.22 -14.93 7.05
CA CYS A 142 -1.37 -14.49 8.43
C CYS A 142 -0.95 -13.04 8.66
N ILE A 143 -1.36 -12.55 9.83
CA ILE A 143 -0.91 -11.28 10.41
C ILE A 143 -0.06 -11.61 11.63
N HIS A 144 1.06 -10.90 11.77
CA HIS A 144 1.98 -11.04 12.91
C HIS A 144 1.92 -9.78 13.77
N HIS A 145 1.78 -9.97 15.07
CA HIS A 145 1.74 -8.91 16.08
C HIS A 145 3.03 -8.87 16.89
N TYR A 146 3.64 -7.70 16.93
CA TYR A 146 4.82 -7.40 17.72
C TYR A 146 4.54 -6.25 18.68
N ASN A 147 5.15 -6.26 19.85
CA ASN A 147 5.13 -5.09 20.73
C ASN A 147 6.05 -3.97 20.21
N PRO A 148 6.01 -2.73 20.79
CA PRO A 148 6.84 -1.61 20.36
C PRO A 148 8.35 -1.83 20.41
N LYS A 149 8.80 -2.88 21.12
CA LYS A 149 10.22 -3.27 21.24
C LYS A 149 10.63 -4.36 20.23
N GLY A 150 9.74 -4.72 19.30
CA GLY A 150 10.00 -5.75 18.29
C GLY A 150 9.91 -7.19 18.80
N LYS A 151 9.37 -7.43 20.00
CA LYS A 151 9.11 -8.79 20.48
C LYS A 151 7.83 -9.32 19.87
N HIS A 152 7.92 -10.46 19.16
CA HIS A 152 6.75 -11.17 18.63
C HIS A 152 5.82 -11.60 19.77
N ILE A 153 4.55 -11.28 19.65
CA ILE A 153 3.49 -11.57 20.61
C ILE A 153 2.69 -12.78 20.15
N LYS A 154 2.15 -12.70 18.93
CA LYS A 154 1.36 -13.77 18.33
C LYS A 154 1.23 -13.60 16.83
N SER A 155 0.66 -14.61 16.18
CA SER A 155 0.20 -14.56 14.79
C SER A 155 -1.23 -15.10 14.73
N TRP A 156 -2.02 -14.62 13.77
CA TRP A 156 -3.34 -15.16 13.48
C TRP A 156 -3.59 -15.22 11.99
N GLY A 157 -4.60 -16.00 11.60
CA GLY A 157 -4.94 -16.27 10.21
C GLY A 157 -4.38 -17.58 9.70
N GLN A 158 -4.98 -18.04 8.63
CA GLN A 158 -4.58 -19.21 7.84
C GLN A 158 -5.18 -19.08 6.45
N ALA A 159 -4.71 -19.88 5.51
CA ALA A 159 -5.26 -19.89 4.15
C ALA A 159 -6.75 -20.27 4.14
N GLY A 160 -7.55 -19.49 3.42
CA GLY A 160 -8.97 -19.74 3.25
C GLY A 160 -9.79 -18.50 2.95
N ALA A 161 -11.13 -18.65 2.89
CA ALA A 161 -12.08 -17.59 2.57
C ALA A 161 -13.08 -17.28 3.72
N GLY A 162 -13.01 -18.01 4.83
CA GLY A 162 -13.84 -17.76 6.01
C GLY A 162 -13.39 -16.51 6.79
N PRO A 163 -14.17 -16.06 7.80
CA PRO A 163 -13.74 -15.00 8.71
C PRO A 163 -12.42 -15.34 9.39
N GLY A 164 -11.48 -14.38 9.40
CA GLY A 164 -10.14 -14.56 9.95
C GLY A 164 -9.21 -15.47 9.13
N GLN A 165 -9.65 -15.98 7.99
CA GLN A 165 -8.83 -16.67 7.01
C GLN A 165 -8.46 -15.71 5.88
N PHE A 166 -7.34 -15.95 5.20
CA PHE A 166 -6.82 -15.05 4.18
C PHE A 166 -6.47 -15.79 2.89
N ASN A 167 -6.61 -15.07 1.78
CA ASN A 167 -6.05 -15.43 0.51
C ASN A 167 -5.21 -14.25 0.01
N LEU A 168 -3.95 -14.21 0.43
CA LEU A 168 -3.00 -13.14 0.20
C LEU A 168 -3.37 -11.83 0.95
N PRO A 169 -3.23 -11.77 2.30
CA PRO A 169 -3.31 -10.51 3.03
C PRO A 169 -2.22 -9.56 2.54
N HIS A 170 -2.64 -8.40 2.00
CA HIS A 170 -1.73 -7.50 1.29
C HIS A 170 -1.44 -6.25 2.12
N ASN A 171 -2.14 -5.15 1.94
CA ASN A 171 -1.93 -3.98 2.77
C ASN A 171 -2.71 -4.09 4.09
N ILE A 172 -2.20 -3.40 5.09
CA ILE A 172 -2.77 -3.37 6.45
C ILE A 172 -2.71 -1.94 6.99
N CYS A 173 -3.80 -1.47 7.59
CA CYS A 173 -3.90 -0.16 8.24
C CYS A 173 -4.42 -0.33 9.67
N CYS A 174 -4.15 0.67 10.53
CA CYS A 174 -4.70 0.77 11.87
C CYS A 174 -5.28 2.17 12.07
N ASP A 175 -6.48 2.27 12.65
CA ASP A 175 -7.08 3.56 12.99
C ASP A 175 -6.68 4.04 14.39
N THR A 176 -7.20 5.22 14.76
CA THR A 176 -6.93 5.85 16.05
C THR A 176 -7.54 5.11 17.25
N ASP A 177 -8.53 4.26 17.04
CA ASP A 177 -9.16 3.43 18.07
C ASP A 177 -8.49 2.05 18.18
N GLY A 178 -7.56 1.75 17.29
CA GLY A 178 -6.78 0.50 17.28
C GLY A 178 -7.40 -0.61 16.42
N TRP A 179 -8.44 -0.35 15.63
CA TRP A 179 -8.95 -1.33 14.68
C TRP A 179 -7.97 -1.60 13.56
N ILE A 180 -7.79 -2.85 13.21
CA ILE A 180 -6.87 -3.34 12.19
C ILE A 180 -7.66 -3.70 10.93
N TYR A 181 -7.32 -3.09 9.82
CA TYR A 181 -7.93 -3.28 8.51
C TYR A 181 -6.97 -4.00 7.58
N VAL A 182 -7.36 -5.13 7.03
CA VAL A 182 -6.51 -5.98 6.20
C VAL A 182 -7.13 -6.14 4.80
N ALA A 183 -6.43 -5.70 3.78
CA ALA A 183 -6.77 -5.98 2.40
C ALA A 183 -6.50 -7.47 2.10
N ASP A 184 -7.54 -8.29 2.10
CA ASP A 184 -7.51 -9.71 1.79
C ASP A 184 -7.70 -9.90 0.29
N ARG A 185 -6.60 -9.69 -0.45
CA ARG A 185 -6.55 -9.31 -1.86
C ARG A 185 -7.28 -10.31 -2.77
N GLU A 186 -6.94 -11.56 -2.71
CA GLU A 186 -7.51 -12.57 -3.61
C GLU A 186 -8.89 -13.08 -3.13
N ASN A 187 -9.32 -12.71 -1.92
CA ASN A 187 -10.70 -12.85 -1.46
C ASN A 187 -11.56 -11.61 -1.77
N SER A 188 -10.99 -10.58 -2.39
CA SER A 188 -11.69 -9.36 -2.82
C SER A 188 -12.49 -8.69 -1.71
N ARG A 189 -11.85 -8.50 -0.54
CA ARG A 189 -12.47 -7.91 0.66
C ARG A 189 -11.44 -7.19 1.54
N ILE A 190 -11.94 -6.36 2.46
CA ILE A 190 -11.20 -5.90 3.63
C ILE A 190 -11.79 -6.60 4.84
N GLN A 191 -10.95 -7.21 5.68
CA GLN A 191 -11.36 -7.74 6.98
C GLN A 191 -10.94 -6.80 8.10
N ILE A 192 -11.76 -6.69 9.14
CA ILE A 192 -11.57 -5.79 10.28
C ILE A 192 -11.39 -6.64 11.54
N PHE A 193 -10.36 -6.31 12.32
CA PHE A 193 -9.98 -7.02 13.54
C PHE A 193 -9.74 -6.02 14.69
N ASP A 194 -9.92 -6.47 15.91
CA ASP A 194 -9.37 -5.77 17.07
C ASP A 194 -7.84 -6.01 17.20
N THR A 195 -7.18 -5.31 18.12
CA THR A 195 -5.73 -5.49 18.39
C THR A 195 -5.39 -6.86 18.95
N LEU A 196 -6.38 -7.62 19.40
CA LEU A 196 -6.22 -9.00 19.81
C LEU A 196 -6.37 -9.98 18.64
N GLY A 197 -6.59 -9.50 17.40
CA GLY A 197 -6.77 -10.31 16.20
C GLY A 197 -8.10 -11.06 16.16
N ASN A 198 -9.08 -10.65 16.94
CA ASN A 198 -10.44 -11.17 16.84
C ASN A 198 -11.12 -10.52 15.64
N PHE A 199 -11.71 -11.35 14.77
CA PHE A 199 -12.48 -10.89 13.63
C PHE A 199 -13.74 -10.16 14.09
N GLU A 200 -13.97 -8.95 13.58
CA GLU A 200 -15.17 -8.16 13.84
C GLU A 200 -16.15 -8.24 12.67
N THR A 201 -15.70 -7.81 11.50
CA THR A 201 -16.53 -7.75 10.29
C THR A 201 -15.67 -7.71 9.04
N GLN A 202 -16.33 -7.64 7.87
CA GLN A 202 -15.64 -7.48 6.59
C GLN A 202 -16.42 -6.56 5.65
N ILE A 203 -15.70 -5.94 4.73
CA ILE A 203 -16.23 -5.12 3.65
C ILE A 203 -15.93 -5.82 2.35
N ASN A 204 -16.98 -6.04 1.57
CA ASN A 204 -16.92 -6.65 0.24
C ASN A 204 -17.17 -5.59 -0.84
N ASN A 205 -17.51 -5.99 -2.06
CA ASN A 205 -17.85 -5.11 -3.18
C ASN A 205 -16.66 -4.34 -3.76
N MET A 206 -15.50 -4.94 -3.71
CA MET A 206 -14.26 -4.44 -4.33
C MET A 206 -13.56 -5.56 -5.09
N HIS A 207 -12.65 -5.23 -5.99
CA HIS A 207 -11.89 -6.21 -6.75
C HIS A 207 -10.42 -6.15 -6.37
N ARG A 208 -9.89 -7.27 -5.86
CA ARG A 208 -8.46 -7.46 -5.55
C ARG A 208 -7.80 -6.25 -4.85
N PRO A 209 -8.25 -5.85 -3.64
CA PRO A 209 -7.70 -4.70 -2.92
C PRO A 209 -6.20 -4.90 -2.65
N SER A 210 -5.38 -3.98 -3.14
CA SER A 210 -3.92 -3.98 -2.98
C SER A 210 -3.47 -2.81 -2.13
N GLY A 211 -3.50 -1.59 -2.66
CA GLY A 211 -3.29 -0.38 -1.89
C GLY A 211 -4.45 -0.14 -0.90
N LEU A 212 -4.13 0.21 0.33
CA LEU A 212 -5.13 0.53 1.35
C LEU A 212 -4.65 1.72 2.18
N ALA A 213 -5.48 2.75 2.23
CA ALA A 213 -5.36 3.86 3.17
C ALA A 213 -6.72 4.12 3.82
N ILE A 214 -6.71 4.84 4.94
CA ILE A 214 -7.91 5.24 5.66
C ILE A 214 -7.89 6.74 5.92
N THR A 215 -9.06 7.37 5.94
CA THR A 215 -9.17 8.76 6.38
C THR A 215 -8.95 8.88 7.88
N ALA A 216 -8.61 10.07 8.36
CA ALA A 216 -8.46 10.31 9.80
C ALA A 216 -9.82 10.24 10.53
N GLY A 217 -9.78 9.82 11.80
CA GLY A 217 -10.94 9.78 12.70
C GLY A 217 -11.34 8.37 13.13
N SER A 218 -12.34 8.29 14.00
CA SER A 218 -12.83 7.04 14.60
C SER A 218 -13.82 6.24 13.73
N SER A 219 -14.22 6.79 12.60
CA SER A 219 -15.03 6.10 11.59
C SER A 219 -14.47 6.38 10.20
N PRO A 220 -13.29 5.83 9.89
CA PRO A 220 -12.61 6.15 8.66
C PRO A 220 -13.34 5.61 7.44
N ASP A 221 -13.26 6.37 6.33
CA ASP A 221 -13.53 5.84 5.00
C ASP A 221 -12.27 5.15 4.48
N PHE A 222 -12.46 4.14 3.65
CA PHE A 222 -11.38 3.37 3.05
C PHE A 222 -11.07 3.90 1.65
N ILE A 223 -9.79 3.99 1.34
CA ILE A 223 -9.28 4.32 0.02
C ILE A 223 -8.51 3.10 -0.47
N VAL A 224 -9.03 2.48 -1.53
CA VAL A 224 -8.59 1.16 -1.97
C VAL A 224 -8.06 1.24 -3.39
N GLY A 225 -6.81 0.81 -3.57
CA GLY A 225 -6.24 0.51 -4.88
C GLY A 225 -6.68 -0.90 -5.30
N GLU A 226 -7.56 -0.96 -6.28
CA GLU A 226 -8.09 -2.20 -6.83
C GLU A 226 -7.26 -2.62 -8.04
N LEU A 227 -6.67 -3.83 -8.01
CA LEU A 227 -5.90 -4.35 -9.12
C LEU A 227 -6.79 -4.85 -10.25
N ALA A 228 -6.26 -4.83 -11.46
CA ALA A 228 -6.89 -5.44 -12.61
C ALA A 228 -7.04 -6.97 -12.45
N SER A 229 -7.93 -7.57 -13.21
CA SER A 229 -8.04 -9.00 -13.32
C SER A 229 -6.96 -9.57 -14.26
N TYR A 230 -6.37 -10.71 -13.88
CA TYR A 230 -5.37 -11.43 -14.69
C TYR A 230 -5.93 -12.67 -15.38
N LEU A 231 -7.15 -13.07 -15.05
CA LEU A 231 -7.74 -14.27 -15.63
C LEU A 231 -8.23 -13.97 -17.04
N GLU A 232 -7.88 -14.81 -18.01
CA GLU A 232 -8.30 -14.68 -19.41
C GLU A 232 -9.84 -14.52 -19.56
N VAL A 233 -10.59 -15.15 -18.65
CA VAL A 233 -12.06 -15.11 -18.69
C VAL A 233 -12.63 -13.71 -18.36
N ASN A 234 -11.88 -12.86 -17.67
CA ASN A 234 -12.43 -11.58 -17.16
C ASN A 234 -11.46 -10.39 -17.21
N LYS A 235 -10.28 -10.54 -17.82
CA LYS A 235 -9.26 -9.47 -17.88
C LYS A 235 -9.72 -8.22 -18.64
N ASP A 236 -10.64 -8.39 -19.58
CA ASP A 236 -11.14 -7.28 -20.40
C ASP A 236 -12.45 -6.67 -19.86
N PHE A 237 -12.92 -7.09 -18.67
CA PHE A 237 -14.10 -6.50 -18.05
C PHE A 237 -13.76 -5.13 -17.42
N PRO A 238 -14.35 -4.04 -17.91
CA PRO A 238 -13.94 -2.68 -17.54
C PRO A 238 -14.23 -2.28 -16.09
N ASN A 239 -15.05 -3.06 -15.38
CA ASN A 239 -15.42 -2.81 -13.98
C ASN A 239 -14.71 -3.73 -12.97
N LEU A 240 -13.59 -4.36 -13.37
CA LEU A 240 -12.76 -5.20 -12.52
C LEU A 240 -11.34 -4.63 -12.30
N GLY A 241 -11.22 -3.32 -12.23
CA GLY A 241 -9.94 -2.61 -12.03
C GLY A 241 -9.14 -2.37 -13.33
N PRO A 242 -8.02 -1.66 -13.26
CA PRO A 242 -7.47 -1.04 -12.03
C PRO A 242 -8.22 0.26 -11.66
N PHE A 243 -8.47 0.47 -10.38
CA PHE A 243 -9.17 1.64 -9.86
C PHE A 243 -8.56 2.14 -8.55
N VAL A 244 -8.92 3.37 -8.16
CA VAL A 244 -8.87 3.81 -6.77
C VAL A 244 -10.29 4.16 -6.35
N SER A 245 -10.80 3.43 -5.36
CA SER A 245 -12.19 3.56 -4.90
C SER A 245 -12.26 3.93 -3.43
N PHE A 246 -13.34 4.62 -3.07
CA PHE A 246 -13.64 5.04 -1.70
C PHE A 246 -14.85 4.28 -1.20
N PHE A 247 -14.75 3.75 0.00
CA PHE A 247 -15.83 3.02 0.65
C PHE A 247 -16.04 3.55 2.07
N ASP A 248 -17.29 3.60 2.50
CA ASP A 248 -17.61 3.82 3.91
C ASP A 248 -17.38 2.53 4.74
N ARG A 249 -17.50 2.65 6.06
CA ARG A 249 -17.33 1.53 6.99
C ARG A 249 -18.42 0.43 6.82
N GLN A 250 -19.52 0.74 6.15
CA GLN A 250 -20.57 -0.20 5.82
C GLN A 250 -20.35 -0.93 4.50
N GLY A 251 -19.31 -0.54 3.76
CA GLY A 251 -18.96 -1.10 2.47
C GLY A 251 -19.72 -0.48 1.28
N SER A 252 -20.38 0.66 1.49
CA SER A 252 -20.97 1.42 0.39
C SER A 252 -19.88 2.15 -0.37
N MET A 253 -19.85 2.02 -1.70
CA MET A 253 -18.93 2.78 -2.53
C MET A 253 -19.34 4.26 -2.58
N LEU A 254 -18.47 5.14 -2.08
CA LEU A 254 -18.67 6.59 -2.02
C LEU A 254 -18.22 7.29 -3.31
N SER A 255 -17.11 6.81 -3.90
CA SER A 255 -16.53 7.36 -5.11
C SER A 255 -15.59 6.35 -5.76
N ARG A 256 -15.34 6.51 -7.06
CA ARG A 256 -14.32 5.77 -7.80
C ARG A 256 -13.58 6.73 -8.74
N LEU A 257 -12.25 6.69 -8.65
CA LEU A 257 -11.38 7.48 -9.50
C LEU A 257 -11.03 6.65 -10.73
N ASP A 258 -11.75 6.87 -11.81
CA ASP A 258 -11.46 6.35 -13.12
C ASP A 258 -11.82 7.37 -14.21
N LYS A 259 -11.34 7.18 -15.40
CA LYS A 259 -11.71 7.97 -16.58
C LYS A 259 -12.68 7.21 -17.49
N GLY A 260 -13.12 6.01 -17.10
CA GLY A 260 -13.96 5.16 -17.92
C GLY A 260 -13.27 4.59 -19.18
N VAL A 261 -11.94 4.61 -19.21
CA VAL A 261 -11.13 4.19 -20.37
C VAL A 261 -10.19 3.02 -20.05
N GLY A 262 -10.35 2.41 -18.89
CA GLY A 262 -9.53 1.27 -18.43
C GLY A 262 -8.11 1.64 -18.02
N PRO A 263 -7.20 0.64 -17.95
CA PRO A 263 -5.82 0.83 -17.55
C PRO A 263 -5.07 1.74 -18.52
N GLY A 264 -4.04 2.42 -18.04
CA GLY A 264 -3.24 3.28 -18.90
C GLY A 264 -2.23 4.16 -18.15
N VAL A 265 -1.49 4.94 -18.91
CA VAL A 265 -0.35 5.75 -18.42
C VAL A 265 -0.64 7.25 -18.32
N TYR A 266 -1.83 7.69 -18.73
CA TYR A 266 -2.18 9.11 -18.65
C TYR A 266 -2.55 9.52 -17.22
N PRO A 267 -2.45 10.81 -16.87
CA PRO A 267 -2.83 11.31 -15.55
C PRO A 267 -4.25 10.87 -15.15
N GLY A 268 -4.35 10.22 -13.98
CA GLY A 268 -5.60 9.66 -13.47
C GLY A 268 -5.99 8.29 -14.05
N GLN A 269 -5.11 7.65 -14.82
CA GLN A 269 -5.17 6.21 -15.12
C GLN A 269 -4.17 5.45 -14.27
N PHE A 270 -4.39 4.16 -14.12
CA PHE A 270 -3.57 3.25 -13.30
C PHE A 270 -3.28 1.97 -14.09
N ILE A 271 -2.20 1.31 -13.74
CA ILE A 271 -1.87 -0.06 -14.17
C ILE A 271 -2.07 -1.01 -12.97
N SER A 272 -1.46 -0.68 -11.84
CA SER A 272 -1.48 -1.47 -10.62
C SER A 272 -1.33 -0.56 -9.40
N PRO A 273 -2.43 0.12 -8.94
CA PRO A 273 -2.39 1.08 -7.83
C PRO A 273 -2.12 0.34 -6.52
N HIS A 274 -0.84 0.24 -6.18
CA HIS A 274 -0.31 -0.67 -5.16
C HIS A 274 -0.18 -0.02 -3.78
N SER A 275 0.10 1.28 -3.73
CA SER A 275 0.23 2.03 -2.48
C SER A 275 -0.50 3.36 -2.57
N ILE A 276 -1.13 3.74 -1.46
CA ILE A 276 -1.92 4.98 -1.36
C ILE A 276 -1.59 5.67 -0.04
N ALA A 277 -1.40 6.99 -0.09
CA ALA A 277 -1.28 7.81 1.11
C ALA A 277 -2.01 9.15 0.91
N LEU A 278 -2.41 9.78 2.03
CA LEU A 278 -3.02 11.11 2.06
C LEU A 278 -2.12 12.07 2.83
N ASP A 279 -2.02 13.31 2.34
CA ASP A 279 -1.46 14.40 3.11
C ASP A 279 -2.52 15.08 4.01
N SER A 280 -2.09 16.07 4.78
CA SER A 280 -2.97 16.80 5.71
C SER A 280 -4.11 17.57 5.01
N LEU A 281 -3.98 17.85 3.71
CA LEU A 281 -5.00 18.50 2.88
C LEU A 281 -5.98 17.49 2.27
N GLY A 282 -5.70 16.19 2.40
CA GLY A 282 -6.46 15.11 1.79
C GLY A 282 -6.14 14.90 0.31
N ASP A 283 -5.03 15.43 -0.19
CA ASP A 283 -4.49 15.08 -1.50
C ASP A 283 -4.02 13.63 -1.48
N LEU A 284 -4.20 12.93 -2.59
CA LEU A 284 -3.80 11.53 -2.72
C LEU A 284 -2.46 11.39 -3.44
N TYR A 285 -1.68 10.47 -2.94
CA TYR A 285 -0.44 10.00 -3.53
C TYR A 285 -0.56 8.52 -3.83
N ILE A 286 -0.39 8.15 -5.09
CA ILE A 286 -0.63 6.79 -5.56
C ILE A 286 0.65 6.26 -6.20
N GLY A 287 1.16 5.18 -5.62
CA GLY A 287 2.26 4.39 -6.14
C GLY A 287 1.74 3.24 -6.99
N ASP A 288 2.34 3.09 -8.15
CA ASP A 288 1.95 2.10 -9.13
C ASP A 288 3.12 1.14 -9.39
N VAL A 289 2.87 -0.17 -9.30
CA VAL A 289 3.84 -1.20 -9.68
C VAL A 289 3.65 -1.57 -11.16
N ALA A 290 3.59 -0.51 -11.97
CA ALA A 290 3.19 -0.55 -13.36
C ALA A 290 4.12 -1.38 -14.24
N GLU A 291 5.43 -1.35 -13.99
CA GLU A 291 6.41 -2.14 -14.74
C GLU A 291 6.27 -3.63 -14.45
N THR A 292 6.14 -3.98 -13.16
CA THR A 292 5.94 -5.37 -12.73
C THR A 292 4.69 -6.00 -13.36
N ASP A 293 3.58 -5.25 -13.40
CA ASP A 293 2.29 -5.76 -13.83
C ASP A 293 1.97 -5.43 -15.30
N TRP A 294 2.85 -4.71 -16.02
CA TRP A 294 2.61 -4.26 -17.39
C TRP A 294 2.11 -5.35 -18.30
N LYS A 295 2.85 -6.46 -18.36
CA LYS A 295 2.51 -7.58 -19.27
C LYS A 295 1.16 -8.23 -18.92
N ALA A 296 0.85 -8.30 -17.63
CA ALA A 296 -0.40 -8.92 -17.17
C ALA A 296 -1.62 -8.05 -17.48
N VAL A 297 -1.47 -6.72 -17.38
CA VAL A 297 -2.56 -5.74 -17.54
C VAL A 297 -2.69 -5.27 -18.99
N MET A 298 -1.55 -4.88 -19.62
CA MET A 298 -1.52 -4.28 -20.96
C MET A 298 -1.27 -5.31 -22.07
N GLY A 299 -0.97 -6.57 -21.72
CA GLY A 299 -0.82 -7.66 -22.66
C GLY A 299 0.37 -7.49 -23.59
N LYS A 300 0.10 -7.23 -24.90
CA LYS A 300 1.14 -7.11 -25.94
C LYS A 300 1.56 -5.65 -26.20
N GLU A 301 0.96 -4.69 -25.51
CA GLU A 301 1.34 -3.29 -25.68
C GLU A 301 2.79 -3.06 -25.25
N LEU A 302 3.51 -2.25 -26.03
CA LEU A 302 4.88 -1.88 -25.68
C LEU A 302 4.85 -0.94 -24.48
N MET A 303 5.66 -1.24 -23.49
CA MET A 303 5.82 -0.37 -22.34
C MET A 303 6.55 0.93 -22.78
N PRO A 304 5.99 2.10 -22.48
CA PRO A 304 6.62 3.36 -22.84
C PRO A 304 7.81 3.66 -21.91
N ASP A 305 8.82 4.35 -22.45
CA ASP A 305 10.01 4.75 -21.69
C ASP A 305 9.66 5.65 -20.49
N ASN A 306 8.65 6.50 -20.64
CA ASN A 306 8.15 7.41 -19.61
C ASN A 306 6.97 6.83 -18.81
N LEU A 307 7.02 5.55 -18.49
CA LEU A 307 5.99 4.85 -17.70
C LEU A 307 5.71 5.59 -16.37
N ARG A 308 4.45 5.91 -16.14
CA ARG A 308 4.01 6.53 -14.88
C ARG A 308 3.97 5.50 -13.76
N ARG A 309 4.82 5.67 -12.75
CA ARG A 309 4.91 4.81 -11.58
C ARG A 309 4.45 5.48 -10.29
N PHE A 310 4.07 6.75 -10.40
CA PHE A 310 3.66 7.56 -9.27
C PHE A 310 2.83 8.76 -9.75
N GLN A 311 1.82 9.16 -8.97
CA GLN A 311 1.07 10.38 -9.24
C GLN A 311 0.47 10.99 -7.98
N LYS A 312 0.37 12.32 -7.96
CA LYS A 312 -0.41 13.10 -7.00
C LYS A 312 -1.76 13.47 -7.59
N LEU A 313 -2.81 13.30 -6.82
CA LEU A 313 -4.15 13.79 -7.16
C LEU A 313 -4.58 14.81 -6.09
N ARG A 314 -4.83 16.03 -6.52
CA ARG A 314 -5.29 17.12 -5.63
C ARG A 314 -6.77 16.97 -5.36
N ARG A 315 -7.16 17.02 -4.09
CA ARG A 315 -8.56 17.04 -3.68
C ARG A 315 -9.24 18.33 -4.14
N SER A 316 -10.42 18.23 -4.74
CA SER A 316 -11.22 19.40 -5.07
C SER A 316 -11.82 19.98 -3.79
N GLN A 317 -11.65 21.28 -3.59
CA GLN A 317 -12.36 21.98 -2.51
C GLN A 317 -13.83 22.07 -2.90
N THR A 318 -14.71 21.55 -2.08
CA THR A 318 -16.18 21.67 -2.20
C THR A 318 -16.62 23.01 -1.63
#